data_833a5ac653fcf9c49e276480e9abeeeb
#
_entry.id   833a5ac653fcf9c49e276480e9abeeeb
#
_cell.length_a   1.000
_cell.length_b   1.000
_cell.length_c   1.000
_cell.angle_alpha   90.00
_cell.angle_beta   90.00
_cell.angle_gamma   90.00
#
_symmetry.space_group_name_H-M   'P 1'
#
loop_
_entity.id
_entity.type
_entity.pdbx_description
1 polymer ?
#
loop_
_entity_poly.entity_id
_entity_poly.type
_entity_poly.pdbx_seq_one_letter_code
_entity_poly.pdbx_strand_id
1 'polypeptide(L)'
;MIYAAAITGPTASGKTALSVRVAKALGATVLCADSMQIYKEMNIGTAKVRPEEMEGVTHLMLDVASVREDFSAHAYKEMVLPLAREVAERGCLPLFVGGTGLYLSALTRKEEEETPGRSEEYMRRYEAEAATEEGKARLHARLSEVDPESAAIIHKNNVRRVLRALEIFDTTGKPKSVWDKESREGEGAVRLCHLTLDFKNRDLLYDRIDRRVRMMMEEGLLDEVTALYEAGLLSTDTAAMGAIGYKEFLPYFRGECSLSEVEAAICLGTRHYAKRQQTWFRRQADAIPIYLDTDEGKMRPSCEVFSEAMEYLLPFAREHYDFCK
;
A
#
# COMPACT_ATOMS: atom_id res chain seq x y z
N MET A 1 0.97 8.43 -22.27
CA MET A 1 -0.11 8.10 -21.32
C MET A 1 -0.33 6.60 -21.33
N ILE A 2 -0.33 5.94 -20.17
CA ILE A 2 -0.64 4.52 -20.04
C ILE A 2 -2.07 4.41 -19.49
N TYR A 3 -2.94 3.69 -20.16
CA TYR A 3 -4.27 3.35 -19.65
C TYR A 3 -4.17 2.03 -18.90
N ALA A 4 -4.63 1.96 -17.65
CA ALA A 4 -4.50 0.78 -16.82
C ALA A 4 -5.72 0.59 -15.93
N ALA A 5 -5.94 -0.61 -15.41
CA ALA A 5 -6.91 -0.86 -14.37
C ALA A 5 -6.26 -0.95 -13.00
N ALA A 6 -7.02 -0.70 -11.95
CA ALA A 6 -6.56 -0.92 -10.57
C ALA A 6 -7.65 -1.61 -9.74
N ILE A 7 -7.25 -2.63 -8.97
CA ILE A 7 -8.08 -3.27 -7.94
C ILE A 7 -7.41 -3.07 -6.59
N THR A 8 -8.00 -2.21 -5.79
CA THR A 8 -7.48 -1.83 -4.47
C THR A 8 -8.44 -2.20 -3.34
N GLY A 9 -8.09 -1.83 -2.12
CA GLY A 9 -8.93 -2.05 -0.95
C GLY A 9 -8.15 -2.54 0.26
N PRO A 10 -8.81 -2.75 1.41
CA PRO A 10 -8.15 -3.19 2.63
C PRO A 10 -7.56 -4.59 2.51
N THR A 11 -6.60 -4.90 3.37
CA THR A 11 -6.14 -6.28 3.51
C THR A 11 -7.31 -7.22 3.85
N ALA A 12 -7.19 -8.49 3.52
CA ALA A 12 -8.25 -9.51 3.68
C ALA A 12 -9.54 -9.26 2.86
N SER A 13 -9.57 -8.31 1.90
CA SER A 13 -10.75 -8.07 1.05
C SER A 13 -10.90 -9.06 -0.12
N GLY A 14 -9.89 -9.89 -0.42
CA GLY A 14 -9.96 -10.84 -1.54
C GLY A 14 -9.51 -10.28 -2.89
N LYS A 15 -8.72 -9.20 -2.88
CA LYS A 15 -8.16 -8.58 -4.10
C LYS A 15 -7.50 -9.59 -5.03
N THR A 16 -6.64 -10.47 -4.50
CA THR A 16 -5.90 -11.46 -5.27
C THR A 16 -6.82 -12.39 -6.06
N ALA A 17 -7.81 -12.98 -5.40
CA ALA A 17 -8.74 -13.89 -6.08
C ALA A 17 -9.57 -13.17 -7.16
N LEU A 18 -10.01 -11.92 -6.90
CA LEU A 18 -10.73 -11.14 -7.91
C LEU A 18 -9.80 -10.77 -9.08
N SER A 19 -8.59 -10.30 -8.80
CA SER A 19 -7.65 -9.85 -9.83
C SER A 19 -7.20 -10.97 -10.75
N VAL A 20 -6.99 -12.17 -10.26
CA VAL A 20 -6.67 -13.35 -11.07
C VAL A 20 -7.82 -13.68 -12.03
N ARG A 21 -9.07 -13.68 -11.55
CA ARG A 21 -10.23 -13.90 -12.40
C ARG A 21 -10.39 -12.81 -13.47
N VAL A 22 -10.23 -11.54 -13.07
CA VAL A 22 -10.28 -10.40 -14.01
C VAL A 22 -9.14 -10.50 -15.04
N ALA A 23 -7.91 -10.79 -14.59
CA ALA A 23 -6.76 -10.91 -15.48
C ALA A 23 -6.94 -12.03 -16.52
N LYS A 24 -7.49 -13.17 -16.12
CA LYS A 24 -7.82 -14.26 -17.05
C LYS A 24 -8.91 -13.86 -18.05
N ALA A 25 -9.92 -13.12 -17.63
CA ALA A 25 -11.03 -12.69 -18.49
C ALA A 25 -10.62 -11.59 -19.48
N LEU A 26 -9.65 -10.74 -19.12
CA LEU A 26 -9.23 -9.59 -19.92
C LEU A 26 -7.84 -9.74 -20.56
N GLY A 27 -7.16 -10.86 -20.39
CA GLY A 27 -5.78 -11.01 -20.85
C GLY A 27 -4.82 -10.01 -20.16
N ALA A 28 -5.08 -9.64 -18.91
CA ALA A 28 -4.31 -8.64 -18.21
C ALA A 28 -3.06 -9.22 -17.53
N THR A 29 -2.05 -8.36 -17.34
CA THR A 29 -0.88 -8.65 -16.52
C THR A 29 -1.02 -7.89 -15.18
N VAL A 30 -0.87 -8.61 -14.08
CA VAL A 30 -0.94 -8.04 -12.73
C VAL A 30 0.38 -7.36 -12.36
N LEU A 31 0.29 -6.12 -11.87
CA LEU A 31 1.40 -5.33 -11.33
C LEU A 31 1.11 -5.12 -9.83
N CYS A 32 1.93 -5.74 -8.96
CA CYS A 32 1.73 -5.65 -7.52
C CYS A 32 1.91 -4.21 -7.03
N ALA A 33 0.91 -3.67 -6.33
CA ALA A 33 0.92 -2.36 -5.68
C ALA A 33 0.81 -2.48 -4.16
N ASP A 34 1.55 -3.41 -3.58
CA ASP A 34 1.66 -3.64 -2.14
C ASP A 34 3.10 -3.45 -1.67
N SER A 35 3.32 -2.52 -0.73
CA SER A 35 4.66 -2.15 -0.27
C SER A 35 5.37 -3.21 0.56
N MET A 36 4.70 -4.30 0.92
CA MET A 36 5.31 -5.38 1.69
C MET A 36 5.54 -6.64 0.84
N GLN A 37 4.72 -6.88 -0.18
CA GLN A 37 4.89 -8.04 -1.07
C GLN A 37 6.06 -7.88 -2.07
N ILE A 38 6.67 -6.69 -2.13
CA ILE A 38 7.88 -6.43 -2.93
C ILE A 38 9.14 -7.08 -2.35
N TYR A 39 9.15 -7.41 -1.06
CA TYR A 39 10.33 -7.97 -0.38
C TYR A 39 10.41 -9.48 -0.54
N LYS A 40 11.56 -9.98 -1.00
CA LYS A 40 11.81 -11.41 -1.29
C LYS A 40 11.61 -12.32 -0.09
N GLU A 41 12.03 -11.85 1.08
CA GLU A 41 12.07 -12.64 2.31
C GLU A 41 10.75 -12.65 3.10
N MET A 42 9.76 -11.85 2.65
CA MET A 42 8.49 -11.64 3.36
C MET A 42 7.34 -12.26 2.56
N ASN A 43 6.94 -13.49 2.89
CA ASN A 43 5.95 -14.25 2.12
C ASN A 43 4.65 -14.46 2.89
N ILE A 44 4.73 -15.19 4.01
CA ILE A 44 3.55 -15.58 4.80
C ILE A 44 2.93 -14.34 5.47
N GLY A 45 3.75 -13.53 6.18
CA GLY A 45 3.27 -12.35 6.90
C GLY A 45 2.70 -11.25 6.02
N THR A 46 3.07 -11.22 4.74
CA THR A 46 2.50 -10.30 3.75
C THR A 46 1.32 -10.89 2.97
N ALA A 47 1.06 -12.18 3.15
CA ALA A 47 0.17 -13.00 2.33
C ALA A 47 0.44 -12.78 0.83
N LYS A 48 1.71 -12.90 0.45
CA LYS A 48 2.13 -12.85 -0.94
C LYS A 48 1.43 -13.94 -1.74
N VAL A 49 0.97 -13.59 -2.93
CA VAL A 49 0.31 -14.54 -3.83
C VAL A 49 1.26 -15.69 -4.17
N ARG A 50 0.80 -16.92 -4.01
CA ARG A 50 1.57 -18.13 -4.35
C ARG A 50 1.42 -18.49 -5.82
N PRO A 51 2.38 -19.22 -6.42
CA PRO A 51 2.28 -19.64 -7.81
C PRO A 51 0.98 -20.36 -8.16
N GLU A 52 0.46 -21.19 -7.25
CA GLU A 52 -0.80 -21.92 -7.42
C GLU A 52 -2.01 -20.98 -7.48
N GLU A 53 -1.97 -19.89 -6.69
CA GLU A 53 -3.03 -18.87 -6.63
C GLU A 53 -2.99 -17.92 -7.84
N MET A 54 -1.84 -17.83 -8.53
CA MET A 54 -1.71 -17.02 -9.75
C MET A 54 -2.44 -17.65 -10.94
N GLU A 55 -2.72 -18.94 -10.93
CA GLU A 55 -3.43 -19.68 -11.97
C GLU A 55 -2.92 -19.39 -13.39
N GLY A 56 -1.61 -19.22 -13.57
CA GLY A 56 -0.97 -18.91 -14.84
C GLY A 56 -0.99 -17.43 -15.25
N VAL A 57 -1.59 -16.55 -14.45
CA VAL A 57 -1.55 -15.09 -14.66
C VAL A 57 -0.17 -14.54 -14.33
N THR A 58 0.40 -13.74 -15.23
CA THR A 58 1.68 -13.07 -14.98
C THR A 58 1.52 -12.00 -13.89
N HIS A 59 2.36 -12.11 -12.85
CA HIS A 59 2.46 -11.13 -11.78
C HIS A 59 3.85 -10.49 -11.80
N LEU A 60 3.90 -9.17 -11.84
CA LEU A 60 5.12 -8.36 -11.79
C LEU A 60 5.19 -7.56 -10.50
N MET A 61 6.36 -7.03 -10.16
CA MET A 61 6.60 -6.26 -8.93
C MET A 61 6.45 -7.06 -7.63
N LEU A 62 6.61 -8.38 -7.70
CA LEU A 62 6.82 -9.24 -6.53
C LEU A 62 8.32 -9.52 -6.42
N ASP A 63 8.84 -9.67 -5.20
CA ASP A 63 10.24 -10.08 -4.93
C ASP A 63 11.31 -9.20 -5.59
N VAL A 64 11.05 -7.89 -5.69
CA VAL A 64 11.94 -6.95 -6.37
C VAL A 64 12.96 -6.28 -5.46
N ALA A 65 12.80 -6.35 -4.14
CA ALA A 65 13.69 -5.76 -3.14
C ALA A 65 14.06 -6.75 -2.04
N SER A 66 15.17 -6.51 -1.34
CA SER A 66 15.49 -7.21 -0.08
C SER A 66 14.99 -6.38 1.10
N VAL A 67 14.68 -7.05 2.23
CA VAL A 67 14.35 -6.38 3.51
C VAL A 67 15.47 -5.49 4.04
N ARG A 68 16.69 -5.59 3.48
CA ARG A 68 17.84 -4.73 3.78
C ARG A 68 17.77 -3.37 3.07
N GLU A 69 16.89 -3.22 2.11
CA GLU A 69 16.78 -2.05 1.25
C GLU A 69 15.56 -1.22 1.61
N ASP A 70 15.70 0.10 1.59
CA ASP A 70 14.56 0.99 1.66
C ASP A 70 13.92 1.12 0.27
N PHE A 71 12.63 0.86 0.19
CA PHE A 71 11.88 0.95 -1.05
C PHE A 71 10.80 2.03 -0.96
N SER A 72 11.01 3.13 -1.67
CA SER A 72 10.12 4.29 -1.66
C SER A 72 9.03 4.21 -2.74
N ALA A 73 8.02 5.08 -2.64
CA ALA A 73 7.02 5.22 -3.71
C ALA A 73 7.63 5.76 -5.01
N HIS A 74 8.71 6.54 -4.93
CA HIS A 74 9.47 6.97 -6.10
C HIS A 74 10.19 5.78 -6.75
N ALA A 75 10.92 4.96 -5.99
CA ALA A 75 11.55 3.74 -6.50
C ALA A 75 10.52 2.77 -7.12
N TYR A 76 9.34 2.66 -6.50
CA TYR A 76 8.23 1.90 -7.08
C TYR A 76 7.83 2.44 -8.45
N LYS A 77 7.62 3.76 -8.56
CA LYS A 77 7.23 4.42 -9.81
C LYS A 77 8.26 4.17 -10.92
N GLU A 78 9.53 4.44 -10.64
CA GLU A 78 10.63 4.26 -11.59
C GLU A 78 10.72 2.81 -12.11
N MET A 79 10.48 1.83 -11.25
CA MET A 79 10.54 0.42 -11.63
C MET A 79 9.28 -0.05 -12.37
N VAL A 80 8.10 0.39 -11.94
CA VAL A 80 6.82 -0.15 -12.45
C VAL A 80 6.37 0.51 -13.76
N LEU A 81 6.71 1.79 -14.00
CA LEU A 81 6.27 2.50 -15.21
C LEU A 81 6.81 1.88 -16.52
N PRO A 82 8.10 1.52 -16.62
CA PRO A 82 8.61 0.79 -17.79
C PRO A 82 7.88 -0.53 -18.00
N LEU A 83 7.64 -1.29 -16.94
CA LEU A 83 6.92 -2.58 -17.03
C LEU A 83 5.46 -2.37 -17.48
N ALA A 84 4.77 -1.40 -16.92
CA ALA A 84 3.39 -1.08 -17.32
C ALA A 84 3.31 -0.64 -18.79
N ARG A 85 4.30 0.11 -19.27
CA ARG A 85 4.41 0.53 -20.66
C ARG A 85 4.62 -0.69 -21.59
N GLU A 86 5.55 -1.55 -21.23
CA GLU A 86 5.84 -2.77 -22.00
C GLU A 86 4.60 -3.68 -22.09
N VAL A 87 3.86 -3.85 -20.99
CA VAL A 87 2.60 -4.59 -20.97
C VAL A 87 1.58 -3.96 -21.92
N ALA A 88 1.41 -2.64 -21.85
CA ALA A 88 0.48 -1.91 -22.70
C ALA A 88 0.86 -1.99 -24.19
N GLU A 89 2.14 -1.87 -24.53
CA GLU A 89 2.67 -1.96 -25.92
C GLU A 89 2.47 -3.35 -26.53
N ARG A 90 2.39 -4.39 -25.70
CA ARG A 90 2.01 -5.76 -26.13
C ARG A 90 0.51 -5.94 -26.33
N GLY A 91 -0.31 -4.90 -26.16
CA GLY A 91 -1.76 -4.97 -26.26
C GLY A 91 -2.43 -5.62 -25.04
N CYS A 92 -1.70 -5.84 -23.93
CA CYS A 92 -2.25 -6.38 -22.70
C CYS A 92 -2.62 -5.26 -21.72
N LEU A 93 -3.70 -5.44 -20.96
CA LEU A 93 -4.12 -4.49 -19.93
C LEU A 93 -3.19 -4.57 -18.70
N PRO A 94 -2.48 -3.48 -18.31
CA PRO A 94 -1.80 -3.42 -17.03
C PRO A 94 -2.84 -3.34 -15.90
N LEU A 95 -2.80 -4.29 -14.94
CA LEU A 95 -3.73 -4.37 -13.82
C LEU A 95 -2.98 -4.19 -12.50
N PHE A 96 -3.04 -3.01 -11.91
CA PHE A 96 -2.45 -2.74 -10.60
C PHE A 96 -3.29 -3.34 -9.47
N VAL A 97 -2.66 -4.15 -8.61
CA VAL A 97 -3.36 -4.83 -7.52
C VAL A 97 -2.62 -4.63 -6.21
N GLY A 98 -3.27 -4.04 -5.22
CA GLY A 98 -2.64 -3.88 -3.91
C GLY A 98 -3.38 -3.00 -2.93
N GLY A 99 -2.75 -2.81 -1.77
CA GLY A 99 -3.27 -2.02 -0.65
C GLY A 99 -2.53 -0.71 -0.39
N THR A 100 -1.50 -0.38 -1.18
CA THR A 100 -0.63 0.78 -0.97
C THR A 100 -1.07 1.96 -1.84
N GLY A 101 -2.01 2.76 -1.33
CA GLY A 101 -2.56 3.90 -2.09
C GLY A 101 -1.50 4.92 -2.50
N LEU A 102 -0.39 5.04 -1.74
CA LEU A 102 0.71 5.95 -2.08
C LEU A 102 1.38 5.57 -3.41
N TYR A 103 1.49 4.25 -3.71
CA TYR A 103 2.06 3.77 -4.97
C TYR A 103 1.20 4.19 -6.17
N LEU A 104 -0.12 4.01 -6.07
CA LEU A 104 -1.03 4.45 -7.13
C LEU A 104 -1.03 5.98 -7.29
N SER A 105 -1.01 6.72 -6.18
CA SER A 105 -0.91 8.18 -6.25
C SER A 105 0.37 8.66 -6.95
N ALA A 106 1.48 7.95 -6.79
CA ALA A 106 2.73 8.28 -7.48
C ALA A 106 2.64 8.09 -9.00
N LEU A 107 1.76 7.22 -9.49
CA LEU A 107 1.56 6.92 -10.92
C LEU A 107 0.57 7.90 -11.57
N THR A 108 -0.47 8.32 -10.83
CA THR A 108 -1.59 9.11 -11.36
C THR A 108 -1.40 10.61 -11.23
N ARG A 109 -0.44 11.04 -10.41
CA ARG A 109 -0.12 12.45 -10.26
C ARG A 109 0.87 12.91 -11.31
N LYS A 110 0.78 14.20 -11.69
CA LYS A 110 1.74 14.85 -12.58
C LYS A 110 3.17 14.63 -12.07
N GLU A 111 4.08 14.38 -12.98
CA GLU A 111 5.51 14.48 -12.71
C GLU A 111 5.83 15.93 -12.39
N GLU A 112 6.19 16.19 -11.15
CA GLU A 112 6.80 17.44 -10.76
C GLU A 112 8.31 17.29 -10.83
N GLU A 113 8.96 18.44 -11.05
CA GLU A 113 10.38 18.59 -10.72
C GLU A 113 10.59 17.96 -9.34
N GLU A 114 11.56 17.09 -9.23
CA GLU A 114 11.76 16.16 -8.12
C GLU A 114 11.54 16.81 -6.75
N THR A 115 10.49 16.42 -6.06
CA THR A 115 10.43 16.66 -4.62
C THR A 115 11.70 16.06 -4.03
N PRO A 116 12.52 16.81 -3.31
CA PRO A 116 13.81 16.33 -2.80
C PRO A 116 13.63 14.97 -2.13
N GLY A 117 14.53 14.04 -2.40
CA GLY A 117 14.56 12.75 -1.73
C GLY A 117 14.53 12.95 -0.22
N ARG A 118 14.04 11.98 0.53
CA ARG A 118 14.05 12.03 1.98
C ARG A 118 15.49 11.92 2.48
N SER A 119 15.94 12.89 3.27
CA SER A 119 17.24 12.88 3.90
C SER A 119 17.20 12.29 5.31
N GLU A 120 17.89 11.17 5.51
CA GLU A 120 18.07 10.61 6.85
C GLU A 120 18.85 11.54 7.77
N GLU A 121 19.78 12.32 7.22
CA GLU A 121 20.55 13.32 7.96
C GLU A 121 19.61 14.39 8.52
N TYR A 122 18.65 14.86 7.71
CA TYR A 122 17.64 15.81 8.16
C TYR A 122 16.81 15.22 9.31
N MET A 123 16.40 13.97 9.20
CA MET A 123 15.63 13.29 10.26
C MET A 123 16.45 13.17 11.54
N ARG A 124 17.70 12.71 11.47
CA ARG A 124 18.60 12.57 12.63
C ARG A 124 18.86 13.90 13.34
N ARG A 125 18.98 14.98 12.57
CA ARG A 125 19.18 16.34 13.13
C ARG A 125 18.09 16.77 14.10
N TYR A 126 16.84 16.37 13.85
CA TYR A 126 15.68 16.75 14.67
C TYR A 126 15.19 15.63 15.59
N GLU A 127 15.84 14.49 15.62
CA GLU A 127 15.42 13.32 16.41
C GLU A 127 15.37 13.63 17.91
N ALA A 128 16.41 14.25 18.46
CA ALA A 128 16.48 14.63 19.86
C ALA A 128 15.39 15.66 20.25
N GLU A 129 15.12 16.63 19.37
CA GLU A 129 14.05 17.60 19.56
C GLU A 129 12.68 16.93 19.48
N ALA A 130 12.46 16.06 18.51
CA ALA A 130 11.21 15.36 18.31
C ALA A 130 10.89 14.32 19.40
N ALA A 131 11.86 13.96 20.24
CA ALA A 131 11.67 13.05 21.37
C ALA A 131 10.84 13.66 22.52
N THR A 132 10.79 14.99 22.65
CA THR A 132 10.09 15.68 23.73
C THR A 132 8.76 16.27 23.26
N GLU A 133 7.79 16.42 24.16
CA GLU A 133 6.49 17.05 23.83
C GLU A 133 6.65 18.53 23.45
N GLU A 134 7.54 19.26 24.14
CA GLU A 134 7.87 20.64 23.82
C GLU A 134 8.55 20.77 22.47
N GLY A 135 9.44 19.84 22.14
CA GLY A 135 10.10 19.81 20.84
C GLY A 135 9.13 19.51 19.69
N LYS A 136 8.22 18.53 19.85
CA LYS A 136 7.13 18.28 18.89
C LYS A 136 6.27 19.52 18.67
N ALA A 137 5.95 20.25 19.77
CA ALA A 137 5.16 21.48 19.69
C ALA A 137 5.91 22.58 18.92
N ARG A 138 7.23 22.77 19.16
CA ARG A 138 8.06 23.75 18.42
C ARG A 138 8.16 23.41 16.93
N LEU A 139 8.43 22.15 16.59
CA LEU A 139 8.48 21.72 15.21
C LEU A 139 7.15 21.93 14.48
N HIS A 140 6.05 21.66 15.14
CA HIS A 140 4.72 21.89 14.57
C HIS A 140 4.38 23.39 14.47
N ALA A 141 4.79 24.22 15.43
CA ALA A 141 4.65 25.68 15.36
C ALA A 141 5.43 26.23 14.15
N ARG A 142 6.68 25.78 13.95
CA ARG A 142 7.46 26.13 12.77
C ARG A 142 6.77 25.72 11.47
N LEU A 143 6.18 24.50 11.43
CA LEU A 143 5.37 24.07 10.29
C LEU A 143 4.19 25.00 10.04
N SER A 144 3.52 25.46 11.13
CA SER A 144 2.40 26.40 11.02
C SER A 144 2.78 27.76 10.45
N GLU A 145 4.05 28.19 10.62
CA GLU A 145 4.58 29.42 10.05
C GLU A 145 4.89 29.30 8.56
N VAL A 146 5.49 28.16 8.12
CA VAL A 146 5.97 27.99 6.76
C VAL A 146 4.95 27.29 5.84
N ASP A 147 4.05 26.47 6.40
CA ASP A 147 3.01 25.72 5.67
C ASP A 147 1.76 25.53 6.55
N PRO A 148 0.95 26.60 6.74
CA PRO A 148 -0.25 26.54 7.58
C PRO A 148 -1.26 25.47 7.16
N GLU A 149 -1.37 25.21 5.85
CA GLU A 149 -2.30 24.20 5.32
C GLU A 149 -1.86 22.78 5.69
N SER A 150 -0.57 22.48 5.59
CA SER A 150 -0.05 21.19 6.07
C SER A 150 -0.19 21.06 7.58
N ALA A 151 0.08 22.13 8.35
CA ALA A 151 -0.05 22.11 9.80
C ALA A 151 -1.48 21.85 10.28
N ALA A 152 -2.49 22.38 9.57
CA ALA A 152 -3.89 22.12 9.88
C ALA A 152 -4.30 20.63 9.71
N ILE A 153 -3.59 19.88 8.87
CA ILE A 153 -3.90 18.48 8.57
C ILE A 153 -2.99 17.51 9.33
N ILE A 154 -1.74 17.89 9.58
CA ILE A 154 -0.72 17.06 10.21
C ILE A 154 -0.71 17.31 11.72
N HIS A 155 -1.11 16.32 12.52
CA HIS A 155 -1.05 16.44 13.97
C HIS A 155 0.41 16.47 14.46
N LYS A 156 0.71 17.27 15.51
CA LYS A 156 2.07 17.43 16.08
C LYS A 156 2.79 16.11 16.42
N ASN A 157 2.03 15.09 16.85
CA ASN A 157 2.58 13.77 17.16
C ASN A 157 2.94 12.94 15.93
N ASN A 158 2.58 13.39 14.73
CA ASN A 158 3.02 12.75 13.50
C ASN A 158 4.37 13.33 13.04
N VAL A 159 5.37 13.15 13.91
CA VAL A 159 6.72 13.72 13.75
C VAL A 159 7.30 13.50 12.36
N ARG A 160 7.18 12.26 11.84
CA ARG A 160 7.70 11.93 10.49
C ARG A 160 7.09 12.80 9.40
N ARG A 161 5.78 13.11 9.48
CA ARG A 161 5.11 13.98 8.49
C ARG A 161 5.43 15.44 8.72
N VAL A 162 5.53 15.89 9.97
CA VAL A 162 5.95 17.26 10.30
C VAL A 162 7.35 17.52 9.74
N LEU A 163 8.32 16.65 10.06
CA LEU A 163 9.70 16.79 9.58
C LEU A 163 9.79 16.70 8.06
N ARG A 164 9.01 15.83 7.41
CA ARG A 164 9.02 15.76 5.95
C ARG A 164 8.50 17.05 5.29
N ALA A 165 7.47 17.67 5.86
CA ALA A 165 6.96 18.94 5.33
C ALA A 165 7.97 20.09 5.52
N LEU A 166 8.63 20.13 6.67
CA LEU A 166 9.70 21.09 6.94
C LEU A 166 10.93 20.87 6.04
N GLU A 167 11.34 19.61 5.85
CA GLU A 167 12.45 19.24 4.96
C GLU A 167 12.22 19.73 3.52
N ILE A 168 11.01 19.51 2.98
CA ILE A 168 10.66 19.99 1.64
C ILE A 168 10.80 21.51 1.58
N PHE A 169 10.26 22.23 2.56
CA PHE A 169 10.35 23.69 2.61
C PHE A 169 11.80 24.17 2.75
N ASP A 170 12.56 23.58 3.66
CA ASP A 170 13.97 23.99 3.92
C ASP A 170 14.87 23.74 2.70
N THR A 171 14.55 22.72 1.90
CA THR A 171 15.36 22.36 0.73
C THR A 171 14.95 23.14 -0.52
N THR A 172 13.66 23.45 -0.68
CA THR A 172 13.11 24.01 -1.93
C THR A 172 12.62 25.46 -1.79
N GLY A 173 12.41 25.94 -0.57
CA GLY A 173 11.72 27.20 -0.30
C GLY A 173 10.21 27.19 -0.57
N LYS A 174 9.65 26.03 -0.98
CA LYS A 174 8.24 25.89 -1.37
C LYS A 174 7.47 24.99 -0.39
N PRO A 175 6.31 25.44 0.17
CA PRO A 175 5.52 24.64 1.08
C PRO A 175 5.06 23.31 0.48
N LYS A 176 5.03 22.25 1.30
CA LYS A 176 4.54 20.93 0.88
C LYS A 176 3.10 20.97 0.38
N SER A 177 2.24 21.78 1.00
CA SER A 177 0.84 21.94 0.57
C SER A 177 0.72 22.46 -0.87
N VAL A 178 1.62 23.35 -1.29
CA VAL A 178 1.68 23.87 -2.65
C VAL A 178 2.12 22.77 -3.62
N TRP A 179 3.18 22.02 -3.28
CA TRP A 179 3.60 20.84 -4.04
C TRP A 179 2.45 19.84 -4.20
N ASP A 180 1.74 19.52 -3.11
CA ASP A 180 0.62 18.57 -3.14
C ASP A 180 -0.56 19.06 -4.02
N LYS A 181 -0.78 20.37 -4.16
CA LYS A 181 -1.81 20.93 -5.05
C LYS A 181 -1.40 20.84 -6.51
N GLU A 182 -0.23 21.34 -6.84
CA GLU A 182 0.28 21.33 -8.21
C GLU A 182 0.38 19.91 -8.79
N SER A 183 0.78 18.93 -7.96
CA SER A 183 0.81 17.53 -8.39
C SER A 183 -0.56 16.92 -8.70
N ARG A 184 -1.64 17.51 -8.16
CA ARG A 184 -3.01 17.08 -8.45
C ARG A 184 -3.63 17.74 -9.67
N GLU A 185 -3.13 18.89 -10.07
CA GLU A 185 -3.69 19.71 -11.16
C GLU A 185 -3.21 19.28 -12.56
N GLY A 186 -2.40 18.24 -12.67
CA GLY A 186 -1.87 17.75 -13.93
C GLY A 186 -2.12 16.27 -14.16
N GLU A 187 -1.99 15.84 -15.42
CA GLU A 187 -2.09 14.43 -15.77
C GLU A 187 -0.82 13.67 -15.41
N GLY A 188 -0.96 12.56 -14.69
CA GLY A 188 0.13 11.64 -14.40
C GLY A 188 0.48 10.75 -15.58
N ALA A 189 1.46 9.87 -15.40
CA ALA A 189 1.90 8.94 -16.43
C ALA A 189 0.84 7.85 -16.74
N VAL A 190 -0.06 7.58 -15.78
CA VAL A 190 -1.06 6.50 -15.85
C VAL A 190 -2.46 7.04 -15.60
N ARG A 191 -3.39 6.67 -16.47
CA ARG A 191 -4.84 6.89 -16.30
C ARG A 191 -5.51 5.57 -15.90
N LEU A 192 -6.24 5.58 -14.78
CA LEU A 192 -6.78 4.37 -14.16
C LEU A 192 -8.31 4.26 -14.30
N CYS A 193 -8.78 3.06 -14.68
CA CYS A 193 -10.06 2.58 -14.22
C CYS A 193 -9.87 1.98 -12.83
N HIS A 194 -10.24 2.71 -11.77
CA HIS A 194 -9.86 2.39 -10.40
C HIS A 194 -11.04 1.80 -9.63
N LEU A 195 -11.00 0.50 -9.34
CA LEU A 195 -11.95 -0.17 -8.47
C LEU A 195 -11.35 -0.31 -7.06
N THR A 196 -12.15 -0.05 -6.03
CA THR A 196 -11.75 -0.28 -4.65
C THR A 196 -12.74 -1.20 -3.94
N LEU A 197 -12.23 -2.34 -3.47
CA LEU A 197 -13.03 -3.26 -2.65
C LEU A 197 -13.24 -2.63 -1.28
N ASP A 198 -14.47 -2.65 -0.79
CA ASP A 198 -14.80 -2.08 0.51
C ASP A 198 -15.85 -2.92 1.26
N PHE A 199 -16.02 -2.63 2.53
CA PHE A 199 -17.02 -3.24 3.40
C PHE A 199 -17.89 -2.17 4.02
N LYS A 200 -19.20 -2.37 4.03
CA LYS A 200 -20.17 -1.59 4.79
C LYS A 200 -20.09 -1.97 6.28
N ASN A 201 -20.02 -3.27 6.57
CA ASN A 201 -19.88 -3.83 7.91
C ASN A 201 -18.42 -4.16 8.23
N ARG A 202 -17.85 -3.45 9.22
CA ARG A 202 -16.45 -3.65 9.65
C ARG A 202 -16.23 -4.98 10.33
N ASP A 203 -17.23 -5.55 10.99
CA ASP A 203 -17.06 -6.80 11.73
C ASP A 203 -16.75 -7.94 10.77
N LEU A 204 -17.40 -7.97 9.59
CA LEU A 204 -17.07 -8.93 8.54
C LEU A 204 -15.61 -8.83 8.07
N LEU A 205 -15.09 -7.61 7.92
CA LEU A 205 -13.69 -7.39 7.58
C LEU A 205 -12.78 -7.87 8.72
N TYR A 206 -13.12 -7.58 9.97
CA TYR A 206 -12.31 -7.98 11.13
C TYR A 206 -12.28 -9.49 11.32
N ASP A 207 -13.41 -10.19 11.14
CA ASP A 207 -13.47 -11.66 11.16
C ASP A 207 -12.59 -12.30 10.07
N ARG A 208 -12.54 -11.68 8.90
CA ARG A 208 -11.67 -12.13 7.81
C ARG A 208 -10.19 -11.88 8.12
N ILE A 209 -9.86 -10.76 8.74
CA ILE A 209 -8.50 -10.44 9.19
C ILE A 209 -8.05 -11.48 10.23
N ASP A 210 -8.87 -11.75 11.24
CA ASP A 210 -8.51 -12.70 12.31
C ASP A 210 -8.33 -14.13 11.80
N ARG A 211 -9.21 -14.55 10.88
CA ARG A 211 -9.04 -15.86 10.22
C ARG A 211 -7.74 -15.91 9.41
N ARG A 212 -7.41 -14.85 8.68
CA ARG A 212 -6.18 -14.78 7.90
C ARG A 212 -4.94 -14.83 8.77
N VAL A 213 -4.93 -14.12 9.90
CA VAL A 213 -3.79 -14.16 10.84
C VAL A 213 -3.60 -15.56 11.40
N ARG A 214 -4.68 -16.25 11.80
CA ARG A 214 -4.60 -17.66 12.24
C ARG A 214 -4.03 -18.56 11.16
N MET A 215 -4.49 -18.44 9.92
CA MET A 215 -3.94 -19.19 8.78
C MET A 215 -2.45 -18.92 8.59
N MET A 216 -2.00 -17.66 8.69
CA MET A 216 -0.57 -17.32 8.62
C MET A 216 0.25 -18.01 9.72
N MET A 217 -0.27 -18.07 10.96
CA MET A 217 0.39 -18.77 12.06
C MET A 217 0.48 -20.29 11.78
N GLU A 218 -0.58 -20.88 11.28
CA GLU A 218 -0.65 -22.30 10.89
C GLU A 218 0.27 -22.63 9.71
N GLU A 219 0.46 -21.68 8.79
CA GLU A 219 1.32 -21.81 7.61
C GLU A 219 2.81 -21.61 7.90
N GLY A 220 3.19 -21.30 9.14
CA GLY A 220 4.58 -21.18 9.58
C GLY A 220 5.10 -19.74 9.63
N LEU A 221 4.25 -18.75 9.92
CA LEU A 221 4.68 -17.36 10.10
C LEU A 221 5.77 -17.24 11.17
N LEU A 222 5.69 -17.99 12.26
CA LEU A 222 6.72 -18.00 13.29
C LEU A 222 8.08 -18.43 12.72
N ASP A 223 8.12 -19.46 11.87
CA ASP A 223 9.36 -19.95 11.28
C ASP A 223 9.96 -18.91 10.31
N GLU A 224 9.12 -18.27 9.49
CA GLU A 224 9.56 -17.20 8.59
C GLU A 224 10.17 -16.03 9.37
N VAL A 225 9.54 -15.60 10.45
CA VAL A 225 10.03 -14.48 11.27
C VAL A 225 11.24 -14.86 12.09
N THR A 226 11.32 -16.12 12.58
CA THR A 226 12.48 -16.64 13.29
C THR A 226 13.72 -16.63 12.40
N ALA A 227 13.59 -17.07 11.16
CA ALA A 227 14.70 -17.04 10.20
C ALA A 227 15.21 -15.60 9.94
N LEU A 228 14.31 -14.62 9.85
CA LEU A 228 14.67 -13.20 9.72
C LEU A 228 15.35 -12.66 10.99
N TYR A 229 14.88 -13.07 12.17
CA TYR A 229 15.45 -12.66 13.45
C TYR A 229 16.85 -13.22 13.64
N GLU A 230 17.08 -14.51 13.39
CA GLU A 230 18.37 -15.18 13.47
C GLU A 230 19.38 -14.63 12.45
N ALA A 231 18.91 -14.22 11.28
CA ALA A 231 19.72 -13.54 10.28
C ALA A 231 20.06 -12.08 10.64
N GLY A 232 19.59 -11.56 11.78
CA GLY A 232 19.78 -10.18 12.23
C GLY A 232 19.03 -9.14 11.38
N LEU A 233 18.04 -9.59 10.60
CA LEU A 233 17.28 -8.73 9.69
C LEU A 233 16.13 -8.03 10.40
N LEU A 234 15.57 -8.63 11.44
CA LEU A 234 14.42 -8.07 12.17
C LEU A 234 14.79 -6.88 13.07
N SER A 235 16.08 -6.61 13.29
CA SER A 235 16.60 -5.50 14.10
C SER A 235 16.99 -4.27 13.27
N THR A 236 16.69 -4.23 11.98
CA THR A 236 17.05 -3.13 11.10
C THR A 236 15.98 -2.04 11.10
N ASP A 237 16.38 -0.79 10.85
CA ASP A 237 15.46 0.35 10.79
C ASP A 237 14.79 0.53 9.41
N THR A 238 14.79 -0.50 8.60
CA THR A 238 14.17 -0.47 7.26
C THR A 238 12.64 -0.42 7.32
N ALA A 239 12.00 0.01 6.25
CA ALA A 239 10.54 0.06 6.14
C ALA A 239 9.90 -1.34 6.29
N ALA A 240 10.60 -2.40 5.85
CA ALA A 240 10.20 -3.79 6.00
C ALA A 240 10.03 -4.20 7.48
N MET A 241 10.89 -3.69 8.37
CA MET A 241 10.85 -4.02 9.80
C MET A 241 9.67 -3.37 10.55
N GLY A 242 9.09 -2.31 10.00
CA GLY A 242 7.85 -1.73 10.49
C GLY A 242 6.59 -2.51 10.08
N ALA A 243 6.73 -3.58 9.30
CA ALA A 243 5.60 -4.36 8.81
C ALA A 243 4.84 -5.06 9.94
N ILE A 244 3.51 -5.06 9.82
CA ILE A 244 2.63 -5.83 10.70
C ILE A 244 2.81 -7.30 10.35
N GLY A 245 2.87 -8.14 11.38
CA GLY A 245 3.15 -9.57 11.24
C GLY A 245 4.62 -9.92 11.45
N TYR A 246 5.51 -8.93 11.62
CA TYR A 246 6.94 -9.14 11.86
C TYR A 246 7.41 -8.48 13.14
N LYS A 247 7.22 -7.18 13.30
CA LYS A 247 7.67 -6.43 14.49
C LYS A 247 7.03 -6.91 15.79
N GLU A 248 5.82 -7.46 15.72
CA GLU A 248 5.09 -7.96 16.89
C GLU A 248 5.76 -9.19 17.52
N PHE A 249 6.66 -9.88 16.81
CA PHE A 249 7.46 -10.99 17.36
C PHE A 249 8.67 -10.54 18.18
N LEU A 250 9.12 -9.30 18.08
CA LEU A 250 10.30 -8.83 18.85
C LEU A 250 10.15 -9.01 20.38
N PRO A 251 9.01 -8.67 21.01
CA PRO A 251 8.80 -8.97 22.43
C PRO A 251 8.82 -10.47 22.74
N TYR A 252 8.28 -11.31 21.85
CA TYR A 252 8.28 -12.76 22.00
C TYR A 252 9.71 -13.33 22.04
N PHE A 253 10.58 -12.93 21.12
CA PHE A 253 11.97 -13.36 21.09
C PHE A 253 12.77 -12.88 22.31
N ARG A 254 12.33 -11.81 22.98
CA ARG A 254 12.90 -11.36 24.25
C ARG A 254 12.29 -12.02 25.48
N GLY A 255 11.32 -12.92 25.31
CA GLY A 255 10.61 -13.58 26.41
C GLY A 255 9.63 -12.67 27.18
N GLU A 256 9.22 -11.57 26.58
CA GLU A 256 8.34 -10.55 27.20
C GLU A 256 6.85 -10.84 27.00
N CYS A 257 6.48 -11.67 26.02
CA CYS A 257 5.10 -12.05 25.75
C CYS A 257 4.97 -13.46 25.17
N SER A 258 3.78 -14.01 25.22
CA SER A 258 3.41 -15.30 24.64
C SER A 258 3.10 -15.18 23.14
N LEU A 259 3.09 -16.32 22.42
CA LEU A 259 2.73 -16.37 21.01
C LEU A 259 1.27 -15.97 20.78
N SER A 260 0.37 -16.27 21.71
CA SER A 260 -1.04 -15.84 21.62
C SER A 260 -1.19 -14.31 21.74
N GLU A 261 -0.33 -13.65 22.51
CA GLU A 261 -0.29 -12.19 22.59
C GLU A 261 0.26 -11.58 21.30
N VAL A 262 1.24 -12.21 20.66
CA VAL A 262 1.73 -11.82 19.32
C VAL A 262 0.59 -11.90 18.29
N GLU A 263 -0.13 -13.02 18.23
CA GLU A 263 -1.27 -13.19 17.32
C GLU A 263 -2.33 -12.08 17.52
N ALA A 264 -2.70 -11.83 18.78
CA ALA A 264 -3.64 -10.76 19.13
C ALA A 264 -3.12 -9.37 18.69
N ALA A 265 -1.84 -9.09 18.88
CA ALA A 265 -1.21 -7.83 18.45
C ALA A 265 -1.23 -7.68 16.92
N ILE A 266 -0.94 -8.75 16.18
CA ILE A 266 -1.02 -8.76 14.71
C ILE A 266 -2.46 -8.51 14.23
N CYS A 267 -3.46 -9.18 14.83
CA CYS A 267 -4.88 -8.94 14.52
C CYS A 267 -5.25 -7.47 14.72
N LEU A 268 -4.92 -6.90 15.88
CA LEU A 268 -5.20 -5.50 16.20
C LEU A 268 -4.49 -4.53 15.23
N GLY A 269 -3.21 -4.74 15.00
CA GLY A 269 -2.40 -3.95 14.07
C GLY A 269 -2.97 -3.98 12.65
N THR A 270 -3.38 -5.16 12.19
CA THR A 270 -3.97 -5.38 10.86
C THR A 270 -5.35 -4.72 10.73
N ARG A 271 -6.20 -4.77 11.75
CA ARG A 271 -7.49 -4.05 11.77
C ARG A 271 -7.28 -2.53 11.68
N HIS A 272 -6.29 -1.98 12.41
CA HIS A 272 -5.94 -0.58 12.31
C HIS A 272 -5.40 -0.20 10.91
N TYR A 273 -4.61 -1.08 10.30
CA TYR A 273 -4.11 -0.87 8.94
C TYR A 273 -5.25 -0.89 7.92
N ALA A 274 -6.13 -1.88 7.99
CA ALA A 274 -7.31 -1.97 7.12
C ALA A 274 -8.20 -0.71 7.21
N LYS A 275 -8.42 -0.18 8.42
CA LYS A 275 -9.14 1.09 8.62
C LYS A 275 -8.44 2.28 7.93
N ARG A 276 -7.10 2.35 7.99
CA ARG A 276 -6.34 3.38 7.28
C ARG A 276 -6.48 3.24 5.76
N GLN A 277 -6.43 2.01 5.23
CA GLN A 277 -6.63 1.74 3.81
C GLN A 277 -8.02 2.16 3.35
N GLN A 278 -9.10 1.77 4.07
CA GLN A 278 -10.47 2.20 3.77
C GLN A 278 -10.58 3.72 3.75
N THR A 279 -10.02 4.41 4.76
CA THR A 279 -10.04 5.86 4.84
C THR A 279 -9.30 6.51 3.67
N TRP A 280 -8.19 5.91 3.25
CA TRP A 280 -7.42 6.40 2.11
C TRP A 280 -8.21 6.27 0.80
N PHE A 281 -8.69 5.07 0.49
CA PHE A 281 -9.35 4.80 -0.79
C PHE A 281 -10.70 5.51 -0.92
N ARG A 282 -11.47 5.64 0.15
CA ARG A 282 -12.73 6.43 0.16
C ARG A 282 -12.54 7.91 -0.15
N ARG A 283 -11.32 8.44 -0.01
CA ARG A 283 -10.98 9.84 -0.34
C ARG A 283 -10.52 10.03 -1.80
N GLN A 284 -10.32 8.95 -2.54
CA GLN A 284 -9.97 9.04 -3.95
C GLN A 284 -11.26 9.28 -4.75
N ALA A 285 -11.35 10.47 -5.38
CA ALA A 285 -12.57 10.88 -6.08
C ALA A 285 -12.91 9.96 -7.27
N ASP A 286 -11.87 9.40 -7.91
CA ASP A 286 -12.01 8.57 -9.12
C ASP A 286 -12.11 7.06 -8.80
N ALA A 287 -12.09 6.68 -7.52
CA ALA A 287 -12.20 5.27 -7.14
C ALA A 287 -13.66 4.84 -7.07
N ILE A 288 -14.00 3.80 -7.81
CA ILE A 288 -15.31 3.18 -7.84
C ILE A 288 -15.38 2.14 -6.73
N PRO A 289 -16.23 2.29 -5.70
CA PRO A 289 -16.34 1.33 -4.62
C PRO A 289 -17.12 0.09 -5.06
N ILE A 290 -16.55 -1.09 -4.83
CA ILE A 290 -17.21 -2.38 -4.96
C ILE A 290 -17.38 -2.96 -3.56
N TYR A 291 -18.61 -2.97 -3.05
CA TYR A 291 -18.89 -3.48 -1.72
C TYR A 291 -18.96 -5.01 -1.73
N LEU A 292 -18.29 -5.62 -0.74
CA LEU A 292 -18.19 -7.08 -0.60
C LEU A 292 -19.31 -7.68 0.25
N ASP A 293 -20.13 -6.83 0.84
CA ASP A 293 -21.24 -7.19 1.71
C ASP A 293 -22.52 -6.43 1.36
N THR A 294 -23.64 -7.00 1.76
CA THR A 294 -24.97 -6.41 1.63
C THR A 294 -25.27 -5.46 2.79
N ASP A 295 -26.34 -4.68 2.67
CA ASP A 295 -26.87 -3.82 3.76
C ASP A 295 -27.33 -4.65 4.97
N GLU A 296 -27.65 -5.92 4.74
CA GLU A 296 -28.01 -6.88 5.79
C GLU A 296 -26.78 -7.47 6.51
N GLY A 297 -25.57 -7.07 6.16
CA GLY A 297 -24.33 -7.56 6.77
C GLY A 297 -23.96 -9.00 6.35
N LYS A 298 -24.32 -9.43 5.15
CA LYS A 298 -23.93 -10.73 4.58
C LYS A 298 -22.88 -10.55 3.49
N MET A 299 -21.93 -11.48 3.40
CA MET A 299 -20.98 -11.49 2.29
C MET A 299 -21.70 -11.75 0.97
N ARG A 300 -21.36 -10.97 -0.05
CA ARG A 300 -21.84 -11.17 -1.41
C ARG A 300 -21.12 -12.35 -2.08
N PRO A 301 -21.80 -13.12 -2.92
CA PRO A 301 -21.17 -14.15 -3.75
C PRO A 301 -20.04 -13.56 -4.61
N SER A 302 -18.92 -14.28 -4.71
CA SER A 302 -17.77 -13.84 -5.49
C SER A 302 -18.06 -13.66 -6.99
N CYS A 303 -19.03 -14.37 -7.53
CA CYS A 303 -19.49 -14.22 -8.91
C CYS A 303 -20.19 -12.87 -9.13
N GLU A 304 -20.98 -12.38 -8.20
CA GLU A 304 -21.64 -11.06 -8.28
C GLU A 304 -20.61 -9.93 -8.22
N VAL A 305 -19.65 -10.01 -7.27
CA VAL A 305 -18.55 -9.06 -7.16
C VAL A 305 -17.72 -9.00 -8.44
N PHE A 306 -17.44 -10.16 -9.02
CA PHE A 306 -16.74 -10.25 -10.30
C PHE A 306 -17.56 -9.64 -11.44
N SER A 307 -18.85 -9.93 -11.54
CA SER A 307 -19.72 -9.39 -12.59
C SER A 307 -19.78 -7.86 -12.51
N GLU A 308 -19.96 -7.30 -11.32
CA GLU A 308 -19.97 -5.85 -11.10
C GLU A 308 -18.60 -5.23 -11.46
N ALA A 309 -17.49 -5.84 -11.07
CA ALA A 309 -16.16 -5.35 -11.47
C ALA A 309 -15.98 -5.34 -13.00
N MET A 310 -16.50 -6.35 -13.69
CA MET A 310 -16.42 -6.44 -15.16
C MET A 310 -17.31 -5.42 -15.88
N GLU A 311 -18.38 -4.92 -15.26
CA GLU A 311 -19.21 -3.84 -15.84
C GLU A 311 -18.40 -2.55 -16.07
N TYR A 312 -17.39 -2.29 -15.25
CA TYR A 312 -16.50 -1.14 -15.40
C TYR A 312 -15.23 -1.47 -16.19
N LEU A 313 -14.63 -2.62 -15.93
CA LEU A 313 -13.31 -2.96 -16.49
C LEU A 313 -13.39 -3.38 -17.97
N LEU A 314 -14.44 -4.10 -18.36
CA LEU A 314 -14.54 -4.58 -19.75
C LEU A 314 -14.72 -3.47 -20.78
N PRO A 315 -15.61 -2.45 -20.57
CA PRO A 315 -15.70 -1.31 -21.47
C PRO A 315 -14.40 -0.53 -21.56
N PHE A 316 -13.77 -0.22 -20.40
CA PHE A 316 -12.49 0.47 -20.36
C PHE A 316 -11.38 -0.28 -21.10
N ALA A 317 -11.33 -1.58 -20.89
CA ALA A 317 -10.32 -2.41 -21.55
C ALA A 317 -10.54 -2.47 -23.07
N ARG A 318 -11.78 -2.57 -23.54
CA ARG A 318 -12.12 -2.55 -24.97
C ARG A 318 -11.85 -1.22 -25.67
N GLU A 319 -11.92 -0.12 -24.93
CA GLU A 319 -11.63 1.19 -25.46
C GLU A 319 -10.14 1.40 -25.76
N HIS A 320 -9.28 0.78 -24.94
CA HIS A 320 -7.85 1.06 -24.95
C HIS A 320 -6.97 -0.09 -25.42
N TYR A 321 -7.49 -1.31 -25.48
CA TYR A 321 -6.73 -2.52 -25.83
C TYR A 321 -7.49 -3.41 -26.82
N ASP A 322 -6.80 -3.82 -27.85
CA ASP A 322 -7.30 -4.88 -28.75
C ASP A 322 -7.06 -6.23 -28.06
N PHE A 323 -8.10 -6.77 -27.44
CA PHE A 323 -7.99 -8.14 -26.91
C PHE A 323 -7.73 -9.08 -28.08
N CYS A 324 -6.59 -9.73 -28.09
CA CYS A 324 -6.33 -10.83 -29.02
C CYS A 324 -7.48 -11.84 -28.90
N LYS A 325 -8.18 -12.00 -30.01
CA LYS A 325 -9.26 -12.98 -30.20
C LYS A 325 -8.75 -14.40 -30.03
#